data_5712d9389996555ffc3c2b09eac5c424
#
_entry.id   5712d9389996555ffc3c2b09eac5c424
#
_cell.length_a   1.000
_cell.length_b   1.000
_cell.length_c   1.000
_cell.angle_alpha   90.00
_cell.angle_beta   90.00
_cell.angle_gamma   90.00
#
_symmetry.space_group_name_H-M   'P 1'
#
loop_
_entity.id
_entity.type
_entity.pdbx_description
1 polymer ?
#
loop_
_entity_poly.entity_id
_entity_poly.type
_entity_poly.pdbx_seq_one_letter_code
_entity_poly.pdbx_strand_id
1 'polypeptide(L)'
;MKTIFSIIIFQLIQICLLGQYFDVREKAELDTSLRYTFQRNDSISHYVLPLAFGVDELFISKNRKGKSSNAGIKITPAMCMAGQLMKDDVMHGGGVGFGQLTLEGAYGKRWYIQGSGRYLGGQMPQYLHRGYDSLQVLPGWGKVFSSNNQTLQAFNWTANMCYAPNRHFSLEVGRNKLMVGEGYRSLILSRNSAPYFFARSTIKAGDFRLYSIWTQLQDIGMGWDHVRKKYTAIHGLNWKITPKFQLGLHEMVIWQRNDSTSVRNVDLHYLNPLLFWRPVEYAQGSADNVLLALSGSYIHRQKVKIYFQFLLDEWLLSAVQAHNGWWGLKYGGQMGVKWLDVLPGLSGLSEVNAVRPFTYSHASPLQAWGNLNQPLAHPSGSNFVEWVNMFQYVKGEWKVQYQFNYNLFGRNTGDKNYGGNVFMSYMNPVSQYGNDLLQGEKHQLMYQQFSLSRVFGKWGEIFTQITWRNDHTSLQTNSDQWIMLGIRTKGFQFQAWDY
;
A
#
# COMPACT_ATOMS: atom_id res chain seq x y z
N MET A 1 -4.60 -13.53 33.83
CA MET A 1 -4.65 -13.16 32.40
C MET A 1 -5.94 -13.57 31.70
N LYS A 2 -6.43 -14.83 31.79
CA LYS A 2 -7.69 -15.26 31.12
C LYS A 2 -8.91 -14.42 31.54
N THR A 3 -9.02 -14.08 32.84
CA THR A 3 -10.15 -13.32 33.40
C THR A 3 -10.17 -11.85 32.93
N ILE A 4 -9.02 -11.21 32.86
CA ILE A 4 -8.90 -9.81 32.37
C ILE A 4 -9.22 -9.75 30.87
N PHE A 5 -8.79 -10.73 30.10
CA PHE A 5 -9.08 -10.82 28.66
C PHE A 5 -10.59 -11.03 28.40
N SER A 6 -11.26 -11.85 29.23
CA SER A 6 -12.72 -12.04 29.16
C SER A 6 -13.50 -10.78 29.54
N ILE A 7 -13.03 -10.00 30.51
CA ILE A 7 -13.67 -8.74 30.93
C ILE A 7 -13.51 -7.68 29.82
N ILE A 8 -12.34 -7.59 29.22
CA ILE A 8 -12.09 -6.66 28.10
C ILE A 8 -12.95 -7.02 26.90
N ILE A 9 -13.07 -8.30 26.57
CA ILE A 9 -13.95 -8.78 25.48
C ILE A 9 -15.42 -8.47 25.81
N PHE A 10 -15.87 -8.70 27.03
CA PHE A 10 -17.25 -8.42 27.44
C PHE A 10 -17.57 -6.93 27.42
N GLN A 11 -16.65 -6.07 27.86
CA GLN A 11 -16.78 -4.61 27.76
C GLN A 11 -16.74 -4.12 26.31
N LEU A 12 -15.88 -4.68 25.45
CA LEU A 12 -15.85 -4.36 24.02
C LEU A 12 -17.16 -4.77 23.31
N ILE A 13 -17.74 -5.91 23.69
CA ILE A 13 -19.05 -6.36 23.18
C ILE A 13 -20.15 -5.40 23.64
N GLN A 14 -20.14 -4.94 24.90
CA GLN A 14 -21.11 -3.95 25.38
C GLN A 14 -20.97 -2.59 24.69
N ILE A 15 -19.75 -2.12 24.43
CA ILE A 15 -19.49 -0.89 23.66
C ILE A 15 -20.00 -1.05 22.21
N CYS A 16 -19.85 -2.24 21.63
CA CYS A 16 -20.43 -2.55 20.31
C CYS A 16 -21.96 -2.52 20.29
N LEU A 17 -22.62 -2.89 21.37
CA LEU A 17 -24.09 -2.88 21.50
C LEU A 17 -24.68 -1.48 21.73
N LEU A 18 -23.90 -0.53 22.22
CA LEU A 18 -24.33 0.84 22.50
C LEU A 18 -24.08 1.83 21.36
N GLY A 19 -23.34 1.43 20.31
CA GLY A 19 -22.95 2.29 19.21
C GLY A 19 -24.00 2.38 18.09
N GLN A 20 -24.80 3.42 18.06
CA GLN A 20 -25.90 3.61 17.10
C GLN A 20 -25.49 4.15 15.70
N TYR A 21 -24.26 4.17 15.25
CA TYR A 21 -23.91 4.54 13.87
C TYR A 21 -22.51 4.06 13.51
N PHE A 22 -22.43 2.91 12.86
CA PHE A 22 -21.18 2.47 12.22
C PHE A 22 -21.28 2.66 10.70
N ASP A 23 -20.61 3.64 10.19
CA ASP A 23 -20.25 3.69 8.78
C ASP A 23 -18.79 3.22 8.69
N VAL A 24 -18.60 1.90 8.52
CA VAL A 24 -17.27 1.32 8.33
C VAL A 24 -16.80 1.72 6.95
N ARG A 25 -16.13 2.86 6.85
CA ARG A 25 -15.59 3.40 5.59
C ARG A 25 -14.29 2.73 5.13
N GLU A 26 -13.75 1.78 5.88
CA GLU A 26 -12.85 0.75 5.33
C GLU A 26 -13.68 -0.43 4.79
N LYS A 27 -14.65 -0.14 3.94
CA LYS A 27 -15.30 -1.16 3.10
C LYS A 27 -14.24 -1.83 2.25
N ALA A 28 -14.43 -3.11 2.01
CA ALA A 28 -13.62 -3.94 1.13
C ALA A 28 -12.94 -3.11 0.05
N GLU A 29 -11.60 -3.04 0.05
CA GLU A 29 -10.83 -2.12 -0.81
C GLU A 29 -11.28 -2.19 -2.27
N LEU A 30 -11.69 -3.36 -2.72
CA LEU A 30 -12.20 -3.56 -4.07
C LEU A 30 -13.59 -2.91 -4.26
N ASP A 31 -14.57 -3.17 -3.38
CA ASP A 31 -15.96 -2.70 -3.57
C ASP A 31 -16.07 -1.18 -3.34
N THR A 32 -15.42 -0.66 -2.31
CA THR A 32 -15.50 0.78 -2.00
C THR A 32 -14.66 1.62 -2.94
N SER A 33 -13.45 1.18 -3.25
CA SER A 33 -12.61 1.81 -4.25
C SER A 33 -13.31 1.81 -5.61
N LEU A 34 -13.95 0.71 -6.00
CA LEU A 34 -14.68 0.60 -7.26
C LEU A 34 -15.94 1.46 -7.25
N ARG A 35 -16.81 1.31 -6.25
CA ARG A 35 -18.05 2.11 -6.16
C ARG A 35 -17.78 3.59 -6.02
N TYR A 36 -16.81 3.96 -5.24
CA TYR A 36 -16.40 5.35 -5.07
C TYR A 36 -15.82 5.94 -6.36
N THR A 37 -15.02 5.15 -7.09
CA THR A 37 -14.47 5.54 -8.39
C THR A 37 -15.54 5.73 -9.47
N PHE A 38 -16.62 4.92 -9.43
CA PHE A 38 -17.66 4.92 -10.47
C PHE A 38 -18.90 5.74 -10.11
N GLN A 39 -19.21 5.95 -8.83
CA GLN A 39 -20.41 6.68 -8.40
C GLN A 39 -20.29 8.20 -8.48
N ARG A 40 -19.07 8.74 -8.62
CA ARG A 40 -18.86 10.18 -8.79
C ARG A 40 -18.74 10.55 -10.26
N ASN A 41 -19.78 11.20 -10.78
CA ASN A 41 -19.74 11.92 -12.06
C ASN A 41 -18.76 13.11 -12.05
N ASP A 42 -18.33 13.56 -10.86
CA ASP A 42 -17.28 14.53 -10.69
C ASP A 42 -15.96 13.80 -10.59
N SER A 43 -15.46 13.43 -11.71
CA SER A 43 -14.16 12.95 -12.12
C SER A 43 -12.93 13.59 -11.41
N ILE A 44 -12.89 13.49 -10.11
CA ILE A 44 -11.70 13.79 -9.35
C ILE A 44 -10.94 12.48 -9.22
N SER A 45 -9.90 12.40 -9.99
CA SER A 45 -8.91 11.34 -9.90
C SER A 45 -8.34 11.28 -8.48
N HIS A 46 -8.53 10.17 -7.81
CA HIS A 46 -7.95 9.91 -6.52
C HIS A 46 -6.68 9.08 -6.68
N TYR A 47 -5.64 9.69 -7.25
CA TYR A 47 -4.34 9.02 -7.39
C TYR A 47 -3.60 8.85 -6.07
N VAL A 48 -4.01 9.54 -5.00
CA VAL A 48 -3.32 9.47 -3.71
C VAL A 48 -4.28 9.00 -2.63
N LEU A 49 -4.01 7.85 -2.03
CA LEU A 49 -4.75 7.26 -0.92
C LEU A 49 -3.89 7.27 0.37
N PRO A 50 -4.45 7.25 1.58
CA PRO A 50 -5.88 7.43 1.83
C PRO A 50 -6.32 8.75 1.26
N LEU A 51 -7.52 8.77 0.77
CA LEU A 51 -8.12 10.01 0.38
C LEU A 51 -7.97 10.97 1.56
N ALA A 52 -7.19 12.04 1.40
CA ALA A 52 -7.57 13.26 2.07
C ALA A 52 -9.01 13.42 1.66
N PHE A 53 -9.93 13.42 2.61
CA PHE A 53 -11.33 13.67 2.31
C PHE A 53 -11.33 14.78 1.30
N GLY A 54 -11.76 14.43 0.07
CA GLY A 54 -11.63 15.41 -0.99
C GLY A 54 -12.33 16.62 -0.45
N VAL A 55 -11.71 17.76 -0.62
CA VAL A 55 -12.28 19.05 -0.25
C VAL A 55 -13.77 19.08 -0.57
N ASP A 56 -14.19 18.36 -1.62
CA ASP A 56 -15.57 18.17 -2.04
C ASP A 56 -16.39 17.31 -1.06
N GLU A 57 -15.85 16.33 -0.35
CA GLU A 57 -16.64 15.53 0.62
C GLU A 57 -16.88 16.24 1.94
N LEU A 58 -15.94 17.03 2.41
CA LEU A 58 -16.18 17.94 3.54
C LEU A 58 -17.30 18.95 3.19
N PHE A 59 -17.40 19.36 1.92
CA PHE A 59 -18.43 20.29 1.44
C PHE A 59 -19.74 19.59 1.04
N ILE A 60 -19.71 18.36 0.50
CA ILE A 60 -20.92 17.62 0.05
C ILE A 60 -21.65 16.95 1.21
N SER A 61 -20.94 16.46 2.24
CA SER A 61 -21.57 15.89 3.44
C SER A 61 -22.53 16.88 4.13
N LYS A 62 -22.35 18.18 3.93
CA LYS A 62 -23.23 19.21 4.49
C LYS A 62 -24.52 19.45 3.72
N ASN A 63 -24.55 19.22 2.42
CA ASN A 63 -25.77 19.47 1.62
C ASN A 63 -26.83 18.36 1.79
N ARG A 64 -26.51 17.20 2.38
CA ARG A 64 -27.47 16.11 2.61
C ARG A 64 -28.24 16.17 3.93
N LYS A 65 -27.79 16.94 4.91
CA LYS A 65 -28.56 17.15 6.16
C LYS A 65 -28.36 18.58 6.64
N GLY A 66 -29.35 19.42 6.42
CA GLY A 66 -29.39 20.83 6.78
C GLY A 66 -29.34 21.16 8.28
N LYS A 67 -28.43 20.57 9.02
CA LYS A 67 -28.10 20.97 10.40
C LYS A 67 -26.61 21.23 10.50
N SER A 68 -26.28 22.49 10.68
CA SER A 68 -24.96 22.94 11.16
C SER A 68 -24.70 22.30 12.53
N SER A 69 -23.97 21.17 12.57
CA SER A 69 -23.46 20.65 13.82
C SER A 69 -22.04 21.17 14.04
N ASN A 70 -21.85 21.90 15.12
CA ASN A 70 -20.58 22.13 15.76
C ASN A 70 -19.85 20.80 15.98
N ALA A 71 -18.51 20.82 15.97
CA ALA A 71 -17.57 19.72 16.17
C ALA A 71 -18.17 18.39 16.65
N GLY A 72 -18.11 17.35 15.84
CA GLY A 72 -18.51 15.99 16.21
C GLY A 72 -17.33 15.04 16.13
N ILE A 73 -17.11 14.24 17.18
CA ILE A 73 -16.14 13.14 17.18
C ILE A 73 -16.92 11.84 17.03
N LYS A 74 -16.50 11.01 16.06
CA LYS A 74 -17.03 9.67 15.84
C LYS A 74 -15.96 8.66 16.26
N ILE A 75 -16.36 7.68 17.05
CA ILE A 75 -15.50 6.57 17.46
C ILE A 75 -16.02 5.31 16.76
N THR A 76 -15.14 4.61 16.08
CA THR A 76 -15.50 3.39 15.33
C THR A 76 -14.56 2.25 15.72
N PRO A 77 -15.02 1.28 16.52
CA PRO A 77 -14.28 0.05 16.76
C PRO A 77 -14.47 -0.91 15.59
N ALA A 78 -13.44 -1.69 15.29
CA ALA A 78 -13.50 -2.82 14.39
C ALA A 78 -12.70 -3.99 14.98
N MET A 79 -13.17 -5.21 14.77
CA MET A 79 -12.49 -6.41 15.25
C MET A 79 -12.63 -7.56 14.24
N CYS A 80 -11.69 -8.46 14.32
CA CYS A 80 -11.76 -9.77 13.67
C CYS A 80 -11.16 -10.80 14.61
N MET A 81 -11.84 -11.91 14.79
CA MET A 81 -11.36 -13.06 15.55
C MET A 81 -11.63 -14.32 14.73
N ALA A 82 -10.62 -15.14 14.56
CA ALA A 82 -10.75 -16.38 13.82
C ALA A 82 -9.96 -17.50 14.50
N GLY A 83 -10.54 -18.69 14.53
CA GLY A 83 -9.83 -19.95 14.68
C GLY A 83 -9.28 -20.35 13.31
N GLN A 84 -8.12 -20.96 13.30
CA GLN A 84 -7.46 -21.37 12.06
C GLN A 84 -6.77 -22.71 12.19
N LEU A 85 -6.75 -23.46 11.07
CA LEU A 85 -5.94 -24.64 10.86
C LEU A 85 -4.92 -24.29 9.78
N MET A 86 -3.66 -24.49 10.09
CA MET A 86 -2.55 -24.21 9.19
C MET A 86 -1.80 -25.50 8.91
N LYS A 87 -1.40 -25.69 7.68
CA LYS A 87 -0.53 -26.74 7.23
C LYS A 87 0.61 -26.13 6.44
N ASP A 88 1.79 -26.18 7.03
CA ASP A 88 3.07 -26.01 6.36
C ASP A 88 3.75 -27.39 6.28
N ASP A 89 4.84 -27.60 7.01
CA ASP A 89 5.43 -28.96 7.13
C ASP A 89 4.64 -29.85 8.07
N VAL A 90 3.95 -29.28 9.07
CA VAL A 90 3.11 -29.97 10.06
C VAL A 90 1.78 -29.26 10.20
N MET A 91 0.71 -30.01 10.46
CA MET A 91 -0.61 -29.44 10.72
C MET A 91 -0.68 -28.93 12.17
N HIS A 92 -1.05 -27.68 12.35
CA HIS A 92 -1.27 -27.08 13.66
C HIS A 92 -2.49 -26.15 13.66
N GLY A 93 -3.14 -26.08 14.80
CA GLY A 93 -4.31 -25.24 15.02
C GLY A 93 -3.98 -24.01 15.85
N GLY A 94 -4.74 -22.93 15.67
CA GLY A 94 -4.56 -21.74 16.44
C GLY A 94 -5.63 -20.69 16.28
N GLY A 95 -5.34 -19.51 16.79
CA GLY A 95 -6.22 -18.36 16.69
C GLY A 95 -5.48 -17.09 16.34
N VAL A 96 -6.16 -16.22 15.62
CA VAL A 96 -5.70 -14.88 15.29
C VAL A 96 -6.77 -13.85 15.66
N GLY A 97 -6.33 -12.75 16.25
CA GLY A 97 -7.18 -11.63 16.63
C GLY A 97 -6.63 -10.33 16.07
N PHE A 98 -7.55 -9.49 15.64
CA PHE A 98 -7.29 -8.13 15.21
C PHE A 98 -8.27 -7.19 15.90
N GLY A 99 -7.76 -6.06 16.39
CA GLY A 99 -8.55 -4.98 16.96
C GLY A 99 -8.13 -3.64 16.38
N GLN A 100 -9.10 -2.80 16.08
CA GLN A 100 -8.88 -1.43 15.63
C GLN A 100 -9.85 -0.48 16.32
N LEU A 101 -9.35 0.67 16.74
CA LEU A 101 -10.15 1.78 17.19
C LEU A 101 -9.83 2.99 16.29
N THR A 102 -10.85 3.52 15.63
CA THR A 102 -10.73 4.71 14.79
C THR A 102 -11.49 5.87 15.43
N LEU A 103 -10.82 7.03 15.47
CA LEU A 103 -11.39 8.30 15.89
C LEU A 103 -11.44 9.21 14.68
N GLU A 104 -12.60 9.79 14.39
CA GLU A 104 -12.79 10.73 13.30
C GLU A 104 -13.49 11.97 13.83
N GLY A 105 -13.04 13.15 13.41
CA GLY A 105 -13.64 14.39 13.81
C GLY A 105 -13.51 15.47 12.75
N ALA A 106 -14.51 16.35 12.70
CA ALA A 106 -14.48 17.56 11.88
C ALA A 106 -14.73 18.78 12.78
N TYR A 107 -13.95 19.82 12.60
CA TYR A 107 -14.15 21.08 13.28
C TYR A 107 -14.40 22.21 12.27
N GLY A 108 -15.54 22.80 12.39
CA GLY A 108 -16.03 23.76 11.39
C GLY A 108 -16.16 23.11 10.00
N LYS A 109 -15.81 23.91 8.97
CA LYS A 109 -15.86 23.47 7.54
C LYS A 109 -14.49 23.17 6.97
N ARG A 110 -13.42 23.34 7.74
CA ARG A 110 -12.05 23.43 7.21
C ARG A 110 -11.12 22.37 7.79
N TRP A 111 -11.42 21.84 8.98
CA TRP A 111 -10.55 20.92 9.68
C TRP A 111 -11.16 19.51 9.73
N TYR A 112 -10.32 18.54 9.46
CA TYR A 112 -10.64 17.12 9.64
C TYR A 112 -9.47 16.43 10.32
N ILE A 113 -9.79 15.57 11.30
CA ILE A 113 -8.83 14.80 12.08
C ILE A 113 -9.27 13.35 12.05
N GLN A 114 -8.33 12.46 11.80
CA GLN A 114 -8.54 11.01 11.91
C GLN A 114 -7.36 10.38 12.63
N GLY A 115 -7.64 9.44 13.52
CA GLY A 115 -6.63 8.62 14.17
C GLY A 115 -7.11 7.18 14.30
N SER A 116 -6.21 6.21 14.22
CA SER A 116 -6.53 4.83 14.53
C SER A 116 -5.39 4.13 15.24
N GLY A 117 -5.72 3.32 16.25
CA GLY A 117 -4.83 2.34 16.86
C GLY A 117 -5.24 0.95 16.40
N ARG A 118 -4.27 0.11 16.02
CA ARG A 118 -4.48 -1.25 15.53
C ARG A 118 -3.63 -2.23 16.29
N TYR A 119 -4.21 -3.34 16.65
CA TYR A 119 -3.54 -4.47 17.29
C TYR A 119 -3.76 -5.73 16.46
N LEU A 120 -2.71 -6.51 16.31
CA LEU A 120 -2.72 -7.83 15.71
C LEU A 120 -2.02 -8.79 16.67
N GLY A 121 -2.60 -9.95 16.91
CA GLY A 121 -1.99 -10.97 17.74
C GLY A 121 -2.54 -12.34 17.44
N GLY A 122 -1.67 -13.34 17.46
CA GLY A 122 -2.03 -14.72 17.27
C GLY A 122 -1.02 -15.53 16.48
N GLN A 123 -1.40 -16.73 16.16
CA GLN A 123 -0.60 -17.60 15.31
C GLN A 123 -0.62 -17.11 13.87
N MET A 124 0.54 -17.15 13.21
CA MET A 124 0.70 -16.71 11.83
C MET A 124 1.34 -17.83 11.00
N PRO A 125 1.06 -17.86 9.68
CA PRO A 125 1.73 -18.79 8.77
C PRO A 125 3.26 -18.66 8.84
N GLN A 126 3.96 -19.75 8.66
CA GLN A 126 5.41 -19.83 8.85
C GLN A 126 6.19 -18.88 7.91
N TYR A 127 5.70 -18.64 6.68
CA TYR A 127 6.35 -17.71 5.78
C TYR A 127 6.41 -16.27 6.33
N LEU A 128 5.43 -15.84 7.16
CA LEU A 128 5.47 -14.54 7.82
C LEU A 128 6.53 -14.49 8.94
N HIS A 129 6.73 -15.59 9.65
CA HIS A 129 7.81 -15.69 10.63
C HIS A 129 9.17 -15.61 9.94
N ARG A 130 9.39 -16.42 8.88
CA ARG A 130 10.62 -16.35 8.06
C ARG A 130 10.87 -14.93 7.51
N GLY A 131 9.80 -14.28 7.02
CA GLY A 131 9.86 -12.89 6.56
C GLY A 131 10.23 -11.91 7.68
N TYR A 132 9.65 -12.08 8.87
CA TYR A 132 9.99 -11.26 10.02
C TYR A 132 11.44 -11.47 10.48
N ASP A 133 11.91 -12.71 10.55
CA ASP A 133 13.29 -13.05 10.97
C ASP A 133 14.32 -12.42 10.01
N SER A 134 14.01 -12.41 8.71
CA SER A 134 14.87 -11.80 7.69
C SER A 134 14.83 -10.27 7.69
N LEU A 135 13.65 -9.67 7.80
CA LEU A 135 13.45 -8.22 7.62
C LEU A 135 13.40 -7.45 8.94
N GLN A 136 13.23 -8.14 10.08
CA GLN A 136 13.00 -7.58 11.42
C GLN A 136 11.75 -6.68 11.50
N VAL A 137 10.83 -6.83 10.54
CA VAL A 137 9.55 -6.11 10.47
C VAL A 137 8.45 -7.03 9.95
N LEU A 138 7.25 -6.83 10.47
CA LEU A 138 6.06 -7.44 9.90
C LEU A 138 5.54 -6.52 8.77
N PRO A 139 5.38 -7.04 7.54
CA PRO A 139 4.96 -6.24 6.39
C PRO A 139 3.69 -5.43 6.65
N GLY A 140 3.75 -4.12 6.37
CA GLY A 140 2.66 -3.18 6.58
C GLY A 140 2.39 -2.78 8.04
N TRP A 141 3.08 -3.41 9.01
CA TRP A 141 2.92 -3.12 10.44
C TRP A 141 4.15 -2.45 11.06
N GLY A 142 5.35 -2.89 10.72
CA GLY A 142 6.60 -2.43 11.29
C GLY A 142 7.10 -3.34 12.41
N LYS A 143 7.53 -2.76 13.53
CA LYS A 143 8.10 -3.51 14.66
C LYS A 143 7.07 -4.42 15.31
N VAL A 144 7.46 -5.68 15.53
CA VAL A 144 6.74 -6.65 16.34
C VAL A 144 7.24 -6.51 17.78
N PHE A 145 6.36 -6.47 18.75
CA PHE A 145 6.76 -6.32 20.16
C PHE A 145 6.82 -7.65 20.92
N SER A 146 6.23 -8.70 20.36
CA SER A 146 6.37 -10.07 20.87
C SER A 146 6.36 -11.05 19.72
N SER A 147 7.34 -11.91 19.67
CA SER A 147 7.48 -12.99 18.69
C SER A 147 7.93 -14.25 19.39
N ASN A 148 7.29 -15.35 19.09
CA ASN A 148 7.74 -16.71 19.41
C ASN A 148 7.53 -17.59 18.18
N ASN A 149 7.93 -18.86 18.24
CA ASN A 149 7.94 -19.76 17.08
C ASN A 149 6.61 -19.88 16.30
N GLN A 150 5.48 -19.45 16.88
CA GLN A 150 4.17 -19.59 16.24
C GLN A 150 3.31 -18.33 16.32
N THR A 151 3.61 -17.38 17.20
CA THR A 151 2.78 -16.19 17.38
C THR A 151 3.55 -14.90 17.13
N LEU A 152 2.89 -13.96 16.48
CA LEU A 152 3.37 -12.59 16.30
C LEU A 152 2.36 -11.63 16.95
N GLN A 153 2.89 -10.60 17.62
CA GLN A 153 2.08 -9.53 18.19
C GLN A 153 2.63 -8.18 17.73
N ALA A 154 1.76 -7.40 17.12
CA ALA A 154 2.13 -6.10 16.59
C ALA A 154 1.08 -5.04 16.96
N PHE A 155 1.54 -3.84 17.21
CA PHE A 155 0.71 -2.66 17.37
C PHE A 155 1.13 -1.59 16.37
N ASN A 156 0.16 -0.93 15.80
CA ASN A 156 0.40 0.17 14.88
C ASN A 156 -0.63 1.28 15.10
N TRP A 157 -0.26 2.50 14.79
CA TRP A 157 -1.17 3.63 14.84
C TRP A 157 -1.01 4.52 13.61
N THR A 158 -2.08 5.17 13.23
CA THR A 158 -2.11 6.21 12.21
C THR A 158 -2.83 7.43 12.75
N ALA A 159 -2.43 8.61 12.30
CA ALA A 159 -3.11 9.86 12.64
C ALA A 159 -2.90 10.87 11.52
N ASN A 160 -3.97 11.53 11.11
CA ASN A 160 -3.95 12.55 10.07
C ASN A 160 -4.74 13.77 10.51
N MET A 161 -4.24 14.95 10.19
CA MET A 161 -4.94 16.21 10.32
C MET A 161 -4.93 16.92 8.98
N CYS A 162 -6.10 17.25 8.47
CA CYS A 162 -6.29 17.93 7.19
C CYS A 162 -6.91 19.31 7.41
N TYR A 163 -6.33 20.32 6.79
CA TYR A 163 -6.86 21.68 6.71
C TYR A 163 -7.19 22.02 5.26
N ALA A 164 -8.45 22.36 4.99
CA ALA A 164 -8.94 22.73 3.68
C ALA A 164 -9.66 24.09 3.77
N PRO A 165 -8.93 25.22 3.59
CA PRO A 165 -9.53 26.56 3.67
C PRO A 165 -10.61 26.80 2.62
N ASN A 166 -10.46 26.18 1.45
CA ASN A 166 -11.39 26.28 0.33
C ASN A 166 -11.37 24.98 -0.49
N ARG A 167 -12.16 24.89 -1.57
CA ARG A 167 -12.23 23.71 -2.46
C ARG A 167 -11.01 23.51 -3.36
N HIS A 168 -10.11 24.47 -3.44
CA HIS A 168 -8.95 24.44 -4.35
C HIS A 168 -7.65 24.04 -3.66
N PHE A 169 -7.58 24.17 -2.36
CA PHE A 169 -6.36 23.90 -1.60
C PHE A 169 -6.63 23.06 -0.36
N SER A 170 -5.78 22.10 -0.11
CA SER A 170 -5.73 21.35 1.16
C SER A 170 -4.28 21.09 1.57
N LEU A 171 -4.06 21.10 2.88
CA LEU A 171 -2.82 20.69 3.52
C LEU A 171 -3.14 19.58 4.52
N GLU A 172 -2.38 18.50 4.49
CA GLU A 172 -2.52 17.37 5.40
C GLU A 172 -1.17 17.03 5.99
N VAL A 173 -1.15 16.77 7.28
CA VAL A 173 0.00 16.25 8.00
C VAL A 173 -0.41 15.05 8.83
N GLY A 174 0.49 14.08 8.97
CA GLY A 174 0.15 12.90 9.73
C GLY A 174 1.19 11.81 9.70
N ARG A 175 0.77 10.64 10.20
CA ARG A 175 1.48 9.38 10.11
C ARG A 175 0.54 8.34 9.53
N ASN A 176 0.81 7.88 8.30
CA ASN A 176 -0.04 6.89 7.60
C ASN A 176 0.75 6.17 6.50
N LYS A 177 0.08 5.21 5.83
CA LYS A 177 0.53 4.57 4.60
C LYS A 177 -0.16 5.25 3.43
N LEU A 178 0.60 5.92 2.58
CA LEU A 178 0.07 6.58 1.40
C LEU A 178 0.15 5.65 0.18
N MET A 179 -0.72 5.88 -0.80
CA MET A 179 -0.69 5.21 -2.09
C MET A 179 -0.90 6.22 -3.20
N VAL A 180 -0.10 6.11 -4.25
CA VAL A 180 -0.24 6.88 -5.49
C VAL A 180 -0.47 5.90 -6.62
N GLY A 181 -1.65 5.90 -7.19
CA GLY A 181 -2.03 5.02 -8.30
C GLY A 181 -3.45 4.52 -8.20
N GLU A 182 -3.87 3.83 -9.24
CA GLU A 182 -5.22 3.29 -9.41
C GLU A 182 -5.31 1.78 -9.17
N GLY A 183 -4.18 1.09 -9.11
CA GLY A 183 -4.08 -0.36 -9.03
C GLY A 183 -4.39 -0.95 -7.66
N TYR A 184 -4.33 -2.26 -7.56
CA TYR A 184 -4.19 -3.00 -6.32
C TYR A 184 -2.76 -2.82 -5.77
N ARG A 185 -1.77 -2.93 -6.66
CA ARG A 185 -0.39 -2.53 -6.43
C ARG A 185 -0.14 -1.11 -6.94
N SER A 186 1.03 -0.58 -6.68
CA SER A 186 1.53 0.63 -7.32
C SER A 186 3.03 0.54 -7.54
N LEU A 187 3.49 1.01 -8.68
CA LEU A 187 4.92 1.15 -8.98
C LEU A 187 5.49 2.49 -8.51
N ILE A 188 4.64 3.41 -8.03
CA ILE A 188 5.02 4.75 -7.56
C ILE A 188 5.15 4.74 -6.04
N LEU A 189 4.02 4.60 -5.34
CA LEU A 189 3.95 4.52 -3.90
C LEU A 189 2.76 3.63 -3.51
N SER A 190 3.01 2.58 -2.75
CA SER A 190 2.00 1.64 -2.29
C SER A 190 1.83 1.65 -0.77
N ARG A 191 0.79 0.95 -0.29
CA ARG A 191 0.55 0.76 1.14
C ARG A 191 1.32 -0.45 1.73
N ASN A 192 2.33 -0.93 1.04
CA ASN A 192 3.06 -2.13 1.44
C ASN A 192 3.87 -1.91 2.72
N SER A 193 4.59 -0.79 2.83
CA SER A 193 5.44 -0.52 3.98
C SER A 193 4.65 -0.13 5.23
N ALA A 194 5.31 -0.13 6.38
CA ALA A 194 4.76 0.40 7.63
C ALA A 194 4.44 1.90 7.52
N PRO A 195 3.51 2.45 8.33
CA PRO A 195 3.19 3.87 8.33
C PRO A 195 4.40 4.74 8.64
N TYR A 196 4.47 5.90 8.00
CA TYR A 196 5.51 6.90 8.12
C TYR A 196 4.92 8.31 8.27
N PHE A 197 5.69 9.25 8.79
CA PHE A 197 5.28 10.65 8.89
C PHE A 197 5.30 11.31 7.51
N PHE A 198 4.30 12.13 7.26
CA PHE A 198 4.19 12.87 6.01
C PHE A 198 3.54 14.24 6.18
N ALA A 199 3.82 15.13 5.23
CA ALA A 199 3.03 16.29 4.90
C ALA A 199 2.59 16.19 3.44
N ARG A 200 1.37 16.60 3.13
CA ARG A 200 0.82 16.61 1.78
C ARG A 200 0.09 17.90 1.50
N SER A 201 0.45 18.58 0.42
CA SER A 201 -0.35 19.66 -0.15
C SER A 201 -1.07 19.21 -1.40
N THR A 202 -2.26 19.73 -1.65
CA THR A 202 -3.02 19.48 -2.87
C THR A 202 -3.62 20.79 -3.37
N ILE A 203 -3.41 21.09 -4.65
CA ILE A 203 -3.96 22.25 -5.35
C ILE A 203 -4.79 21.77 -6.51
N LYS A 204 -6.04 22.27 -6.62
CA LYS A 204 -6.95 21.98 -7.72
C LYS A 204 -7.20 23.24 -8.53
N ALA A 205 -6.83 23.24 -9.79
CA ALA A 205 -6.98 24.37 -10.73
C ALA A 205 -7.62 23.87 -12.03
N GLY A 206 -8.93 24.08 -12.17
CA GLY A 206 -9.69 23.55 -13.32
C GLY A 206 -9.61 22.03 -13.41
N ASP A 207 -9.13 21.54 -14.55
CA ASP A 207 -8.94 20.11 -14.83
C ASP A 207 -7.59 19.58 -14.35
N PHE A 208 -6.77 20.42 -13.70
CA PHE A 208 -5.49 20.04 -13.16
C PHE A 208 -5.54 19.86 -11.64
N ARG A 209 -4.81 18.88 -11.16
CA ARG A 209 -4.54 18.68 -9.74
C ARG A 209 -3.04 18.49 -9.56
N LEU A 210 -2.45 19.38 -8.80
CA LEU A 210 -1.08 19.25 -8.30
C LEU A 210 -1.14 18.71 -6.88
N TYR A 211 -0.22 17.83 -6.55
CA TYR A 211 0.00 17.40 -5.19
C TYR A 211 1.50 17.28 -4.92
N SER A 212 1.87 17.55 -3.68
CA SER A 212 3.22 17.35 -3.19
C SER A 212 3.13 16.58 -1.88
N ILE A 213 3.96 15.56 -1.73
CA ILE A 213 4.06 14.72 -0.54
C ILE A 213 5.50 14.74 -0.07
N TRP A 214 5.72 15.09 1.17
CA TRP A 214 7.02 15.01 1.84
C TRP A 214 6.93 13.99 2.95
N THR A 215 7.91 13.09 3.04
CA THR A 215 7.87 12.04 4.06
C THR A 215 9.19 11.95 4.81
N GLN A 216 9.09 11.54 6.09
CA GLN A 216 10.22 11.05 6.85
C GLN A 216 10.12 9.56 6.98
N LEU A 217 11.08 8.85 6.42
CA LEU A 217 11.20 7.41 6.40
C LEU A 217 12.29 6.93 7.35
N GLN A 218 12.37 5.62 7.52
CA GLN A 218 13.36 4.97 8.39
C GLN A 218 14.04 3.82 7.65
N ASP A 219 15.29 3.64 7.96
CA ASP A 219 16.10 2.50 7.60
C ASP A 219 16.64 1.86 8.87
N ILE A 220 16.50 0.56 9.03
CA ILE A 220 16.94 -0.17 10.20
C ILE A 220 18.14 -1.09 9.90
N GLY A 221 18.56 -1.18 8.62
CA GLY A 221 19.65 -2.06 8.21
C GLY A 221 19.43 -3.50 8.70
N MET A 222 20.33 -4.01 9.55
CA MET A 222 20.26 -5.35 10.12
C MET A 222 19.39 -5.45 11.40
N GLY A 223 18.87 -4.32 11.93
CA GLY A 223 18.09 -4.36 13.16
C GLY A 223 17.71 -2.98 13.70
N TRP A 224 16.92 -2.99 14.79
CA TRP A 224 16.33 -1.80 15.39
C TRP A 224 17.27 -0.93 16.23
N ASP A 225 18.51 -1.38 16.46
CA ASP A 225 19.48 -0.65 17.28
C ASP A 225 20.09 0.56 16.54
N HIS A 226 20.02 0.56 15.21
CA HIS A 226 20.62 1.58 14.35
C HIS A 226 19.60 2.18 13.36
N VAL A 227 18.56 2.83 13.89
CA VAL A 227 17.55 3.48 13.05
C VAL A 227 18.09 4.75 12.42
N ARG A 228 18.19 4.76 11.10
CA ARG A 228 18.63 5.91 10.30
C ARG A 228 17.44 6.60 9.64
N LYS A 229 17.46 7.93 9.57
CA LYS A 229 16.41 8.70 8.90
C LYS A 229 16.77 8.97 7.45
N LYS A 230 15.76 8.90 6.60
CA LYS A 230 15.80 9.33 5.21
C LYS A 230 14.50 10.03 4.84
N TYR A 231 14.50 10.76 3.76
CA TYR A 231 13.39 11.64 3.40
C TYR A 231 13.01 11.42 1.94
N THR A 232 11.75 11.67 1.61
CA THR A 232 11.29 11.70 0.22
C THR A 232 10.47 12.94 -0.04
N ALA A 233 10.46 13.36 -1.29
CA ALA A 233 9.47 14.25 -1.82
C ALA A 233 8.89 13.64 -3.10
N ILE A 234 7.58 13.75 -3.27
CA ILE A 234 6.85 13.27 -4.44
C ILE A 234 6.02 14.43 -4.94
N HIS A 235 6.17 14.80 -6.19
CA HIS A 235 5.30 15.75 -6.86
C HIS A 235 4.52 15.04 -7.97
N GLY A 236 3.26 15.40 -8.09
CA GLY A 236 2.42 14.89 -9.16
C GLY A 236 1.51 15.94 -9.74
N LEU A 237 1.43 15.94 -11.06
CA LEU A 237 0.48 16.70 -11.84
C LEU A 237 -0.49 15.71 -12.49
N ASN A 238 -1.75 15.77 -12.09
CA ASN A 238 -2.80 15.01 -12.74
C ASN A 238 -3.63 15.94 -13.62
N TRP A 239 -3.86 15.54 -14.85
CA TRP A 239 -4.65 16.24 -15.85
C TRP A 239 -5.84 15.40 -16.28
N LYS A 240 -7.03 15.92 -16.05
CA LYS A 240 -8.29 15.39 -16.55
C LYS A 240 -8.51 15.90 -17.97
N ILE A 241 -8.05 15.15 -18.95
CA ILE A 241 -8.16 15.53 -20.37
C ILE A 241 -9.61 15.49 -20.83
N THR A 242 -10.37 14.49 -20.37
CA THR A 242 -11.83 14.39 -20.58
C THR A 242 -12.48 13.85 -19.30
N PRO A 243 -13.82 13.88 -19.18
CA PRO A 243 -14.50 13.22 -18.06
C PRO A 243 -14.21 11.73 -17.91
N LYS A 244 -13.70 11.08 -18.96
CA LYS A 244 -13.42 9.64 -18.98
C LYS A 244 -11.94 9.31 -18.96
N PHE A 245 -11.06 10.24 -19.35
CA PHE A 245 -9.64 9.98 -19.52
C PHE A 245 -8.78 11.00 -18.74
N GLN A 246 -7.83 10.49 -18.02
CA GLN A 246 -6.89 11.29 -17.23
C GLN A 246 -5.46 10.73 -17.34
N LEU A 247 -4.49 11.64 -17.26
CA LEU A 247 -3.08 11.34 -17.17
C LEU A 247 -2.49 11.94 -15.90
N GLY A 248 -1.43 11.32 -15.40
CA GLY A 248 -0.65 11.81 -14.27
C GLY A 248 0.83 11.71 -14.57
N LEU A 249 1.55 12.78 -14.29
CA LEU A 249 2.99 12.82 -14.32
C LEU A 249 3.50 12.97 -12.89
N HIS A 250 4.48 12.16 -12.50
CA HIS A 250 4.98 12.09 -11.13
C HIS A 250 6.50 12.11 -11.13
N GLU A 251 7.06 12.86 -10.22
CA GLU A 251 8.48 12.89 -9.91
C GLU A 251 8.68 12.57 -8.43
N MET A 252 9.62 11.71 -8.14
CA MET A 252 9.91 11.22 -6.80
C MET A 252 11.40 11.33 -6.54
N VAL A 253 11.77 11.87 -5.39
CA VAL A 253 13.16 11.94 -4.95
C VAL A 253 13.29 11.35 -3.56
N ILE A 254 14.38 10.63 -3.31
CA ILE A 254 14.73 10.13 -1.99
C ILE A 254 16.18 10.49 -1.66
N TRP A 255 16.40 11.02 -0.46
CA TRP A 255 17.71 11.39 0.04
C TRP A 255 17.95 10.92 1.47
N GLN A 256 19.21 10.75 1.80
CA GLN A 256 19.65 10.39 3.13
C GLN A 256 19.97 11.66 3.95
N ARG A 257 19.88 11.54 5.29
CA ARG A 257 20.17 12.65 6.19
C ARG A 257 21.62 13.14 6.09
N ASN A 258 22.54 12.21 6.09
CA ASN A 258 23.98 12.49 6.06
C ASN A 258 24.51 12.05 4.70
N ASP A 259 24.98 13.00 3.93
CA ASP A 259 25.73 12.76 2.70
C ASP A 259 27.23 12.97 2.98
N SER A 260 28.10 12.54 2.06
CA SER A 260 29.55 12.73 2.16
C SER A 260 29.97 14.21 2.28
N THR A 261 29.11 15.13 1.84
CA THR A 261 29.40 16.58 1.76
C THR A 261 28.58 17.41 2.73
N SER A 262 27.44 16.91 3.25
CA SER A 262 26.53 17.72 4.04
C SER A 262 25.58 16.92 4.93
N VAL A 263 25.07 17.56 6.00
CA VAL A 263 23.98 17.08 6.83
C VAL A 263 22.69 17.76 6.40
N ARG A 264 21.79 17.02 5.72
CA ARG A 264 20.52 17.52 5.22
C ARG A 264 19.36 16.85 5.95
N ASN A 265 18.64 17.55 6.83
CA ASN A 265 17.41 17.00 7.42
C ASN A 265 16.22 17.15 6.45
N VAL A 266 15.86 18.40 6.19
CA VAL A 266 14.81 18.77 5.22
C VAL A 266 15.47 19.67 4.19
N ASP A 267 15.47 19.25 2.94
CA ASP A 267 16.00 20.08 1.86
C ASP A 267 14.90 21.04 1.37
N LEU A 268 15.13 22.34 1.54
CA LEU A 268 14.18 23.38 1.16
C LEU A 268 13.93 23.44 -0.34
N HIS A 269 14.87 22.99 -1.16
CA HIS A 269 14.71 22.95 -2.61
C HIS A 269 13.61 21.96 -3.01
N TYR A 270 13.50 20.84 -2.30
CA TYR A 270 12.44 19.84 -2.53
C TYR A 270 11.10 20.22 -1.90
N LEU A 271 10.98 21.34 -1.20
CA LEU A 271 9.70 21.86 -0.68
C LEU A 271 8.91 22.65 -1.72
N ASN A 272 9.54 23.09 -2.81
CA ASN A 272 8.83 23.85 -3.85
C ASN A 272 7.83 22.95 -4.60
N PRO A 273 6.52 23.23 -4.55
CA PRO A 273 5.49 22.36 -5.13
C PRO A 273 5.37 22.46 -6.66
N LEU A 274 6.15 23.33 -7.31
CA LEU A 274 5.96 23.68 -8.73
C LEU A 274 7.08 23.20 -9.65
N LEU A 275 8.13 22.57 -9.12
CA LEU A 275 9.33 22.26 -9.90
C LEU A 275 9.48 20.76 -10.20
N PHE A 276 9.89 20.47 -11.43
CA PHE A 276 10.59 19.26 -11.79
C PHE A 276 12.04 19.38 -11.29
N TRP A 277 12.49 18.48 -10.43
CA TRP A 277 13.74 18.63 -9.69
C TRP A 277 14.99 18.10 -10.39
N ARG A 278 14.85 17.32 -11.43
CA ARG A 278 16.02 16.79 -12.12
C ARG A 278 17.02 17.89 -12.55
N PRO A 279 16.59 19.09 -13.01
CA PRO A 279 17.51 20.22 -13.21
C PRO A 279 18.13 20.76 -11.92
N VAL A 280 17.40 20.69 -10.79
CA VAL A 280 17.89 21.15 -9.49
C VAL A 280 18.93 20.18 -8.93
N GLU A 281 18.67 18.89 -9.01
CA GLU A 281 19.60 17.81 -8.64
C GLU A 281 20.91 17.93 -9.42
N TYR A 282 20.82 18.08 -10.74
CA TYR A 282 21.98 18.24 -11.62
C TYR A 282 22.80 19.51 -11.27
N ALA A 283 22.12 20.61 -10.96
CA ALA A 283 22.77 21.87 -10.57
C ALA A 283 23.44 21.81 -9.19
N GLN A 284 22.96 20.94 -8.29
CA GLN A 284 23.53 20.77 -6.94
C GLN A 284 24.65 19.71 -6.88
N GLY A 285 24.82 18.92 -7.95
CA GLY A 285 25.75 17.78 -7.93
C GLY A 285 25.40 16.74 -6.89
N SER A 286 24.12 16.69 -6.49
CA SER A 286 23.61 15.76 -5.49
C SER A 286 23.45 14.35 -6.07
N ALA A 287 23.87 13.35 -5.31
CA ALA A 287 23.70 11.93 -5.69
C ALA A 287 22.36 11.36 -5.17
N ASP A 288 21.29 12.15 -5.16
CA ASP A 288 19.98 11.71 -4.71
C ASP A 288 19.32 10.77 -5.73
N ASN A 289 18.50 9.84 -5.27
CA ASN A 289 17.81 8.91 -6.17
C ASN A 289 16.50 9.54 -6.66
N VAL A 290 16.38 9.75 -7.97
CA VAL A 290 15.23 10.39 -8.61
C VAL A 290 14.54 9.41 -9.56
N LEU A 291 13.22 9.28 -9.40
CA LEU A 291 12.38 8.44 -10.23
C LEU A 291 11.28 9.29 -10.89
N LEU A 292 10.96 8.97 -12.13
CA LEU A 292 9.88 9.56 -12.90
C LEU A 292 8.79 8.54 -13.17
N ALA A 293 7.53 8.96 -13.20
CA ALA A 293 6.46 8.05 -13.59
C ALA A 293 5.36 8.76 -14.37
N LEU A 294 4.79 8.02 -15.31
CA LEU A 294 3.58 8.36 -16.05
C LEU A 294 2.47 7.40 -15.60
N SER A 295 1.29 7.93 -15.33
CA SER A 295 0.11 7.12 -15.04
C SER A 295 -1.08 7.59 -15.87
N GLY A 296 -2.06 6.72 -16.08
CA GLY A 296 -3.28 7.12 -16.73
C GLY A 296 -4.43 6.17 -16.42
N SER A 297 -5.64 6.66 -16.65
CA SER A 297 -6.82 5.80 -16.57
C SER A 297 -7.94 6.27 -17.50
N TYR A 298 -8.72 5.29 -17.96
CA TYR A 298 -9.89 5.48 -18.82
C TYR A 298 -11.11 4.76 -18.24
N ILE A 299 -12.24 5.44 -18.15
CA ILE A 299 -13.51 4.90 -17.65
C ILE A 299 -14.47 4.67 -18.81
N HIS A 300 -14.88 3.41 -19.01
CA HIS A 300 -15.88 3.01 -19.98
C HIS A 300 -17.23 2.72 -19.31
N ARG A 301 -18.30 3.39 -19.78
CA ARG A 301 -19.70 3.20 -19.35
C ARG A 301 -19.91 3.19 -17.83
N GLN A 302 -19.04 3.86 -17.05
CA GLN A 302 -19.05 3.88 -15.58
C GLN A 302 -19.00 2.48 -14.91
N LYS A 303 -18.61 1.45 -15.64
CA LYS A 303 -18.54 0.07 -15.14
C LYS A 303 -17.17 -0.57 -15.31
N VAL A 304 -16.36 -0.06 -16.22
CA VAL A 304 -15.01 -0.59 -16.48
C VAL A 304 -14.02 0.56 -16.43
N LYS A 305 -12.94 0.38 -15.69
CA LYS A 305 -11.83 1.30 -15.62
C LYS A 305 -10.55 0.59 -16.04
N ILE A 306 -9.90 1.07 -17.07
CA ILE A 306 -8.57 0.63 -17.51
C ILE A 306 -7.57 1.64 -16.95
N TYR A 307 -6.43 1.18 -16.45
CA TYR A 307 -5.38 2.05 -15.93
C TYR A 307 -4.00 1.48 -16.22
N PHE A 308 -3.00 2.36 -16.16
CA PHE A 308 -1.61 1.99 -16.33
C PHE A 308 -0.69 2.89 -15.50
N GLN A 309 0.52 2.38 -15.23
CA GLN A 309 1.67 3.13 -14.75
C GLN A 309 2.90 2.72 -15.55
N PHE A 310 3.74 3.67 -15.85
CA PHE A 310 5.09 3.45 -16.35
C PHE A 310 6.05 4.21 -15.44
N LEU A 311 7.04 3.51 -14.92
CA LEU A 311 8.06 4.06 -14.03
C LEU A 311 9.40 4.05 -14.75
N LEU A 312 10.18 5.11 -14.58
CA LEU A 312 11.52 5.29 -15.06
C LEU A 312 12.41 5.72 -13.88
N ASP A 313 13.39 4.91 -13.52
CA ASP A 313 14.36 5.20 -12.46
C ASP A 313 15.66 5.73 -13.12
N GLU A 314 16.27 4.93 -14.00
CA GLU A 314 17.47 5.33 -14.73
C GLU A 314 17.36 4.90 -16.20
N TRP A 315 17.83 5.77 -17.10
CA TRP A 315 17.64 5.55 -18.51
C TRP A 315 18.73 6.24 -19.35
N LEU A 316 19.30 5.49 -20.27
CA LEU A 316 20.28 5.99 -21.24
C LEU A 316 19.86 5.57 -22.64
N LEU A 317 19.62 6.54 -23.52
CA LEU A 317 19.12 6.28 -24.89
C LEU A 317 20.06 5.37 -25.68
N SER A 318 21.36 5.57 -25.56
CA SER A 318 22.37 4.72 -26.22
C SER A 318 22.31 3.27 -25.77
N ALA A 319 22.05 3.01 -24.50
CA ALA A 319 21.90 1.66 -23.96
C ALA A 319 20.61 0.98 -24.43
N VAL A 320 19.52 1.75 -24.58
CA VAL A 320 18.27 1.25 -25.18
C VAL A 320 18.52 0.85 -26.64
N GLN A 321 19.17 1.70 -27.42
CA GLN A 321 19.47 1.44 -28.83
C GLN A 321 20.43 0.26 -29.00
N ALA A 322 21.39 0.09 -28.10
CA ALA A 322 22.37 -1.00 -28.17
C ALA A 322 21.77 -2.38 -27.89
N HIS A 323 20.59 -2.47 -27.26
CA HIS A 323 19.91 -3.72 -26.88
C HIS A 323 20.83 -4.72 -26.13
N ASN A 324 21.80 -4.22 -25.38
CA ASN A 324 22.88 -5.02 -24.79
C ASN A 324 22.59 -5.47 -23.35
N GLY A 325 21.38 -5.19 -22.83
CA GLY A 325 21.01 -5.55 -21.46
C GLY A 325 21.82 -4.83 -20.40
N TRP A 326 22.15 -3.56 -20.61
CA TRP A 326 22.85 -2.77 -19.59
C TRP A 326 22.04 -2.72 -18.26
N TRP A 327 22.72 -2.96 -17.13
CA TRP A 327 22.09 -3.04 -15.82
C TRP A 327 21.38 -1.76 -15.39
N GLY A 328 21.90 -0.59 -15.80
CA GLY A 328 21.33 0.72 -15.49
C GLY A 328 20.05 1.08 -16.25
N LEU A 329 19.54 0.22 -17.14
CA LEU A 329 18.20 0.37 -17.69
C LEU A 329 17.15 -0.06 -16.63
N LYS A 330 16.74 0.87 -15.77
CA LYS A 330 15.86 0.64 -14.63
C LYS A 330 14.48 1.25 -14.89
N TYR A 331 13.50 0.39 -15.12
CA TYR A 331 12.11 0.80 -15.36
C TYR A 331 11.11 -0.30 -15.01
N GLY A 332 9.84 0.08 -14.93
CA GLY A 332 8.74 -0.83 -14.68
C GLY A 332 7.44 -0.39 -15.33
N GLY A 333 6.53 -1.34 -15.52
CA GLY A 333 5.21 -1.12 -16.08
C GLY A 333 4.12 -1.84 -15.31
N GLN A 334 2.96 -1.21 -15.21
CA GLN A 334 1.72 -1.75 -14.67
C GLN A 334 0.60 -1.49 -15.66
N MET A 335 -0.27 -2.48 -15.84
CA MET A 335 -1.53 -2.33 -16.55
C MET A 335 -2.61 -3.12 -15.85
N GLY A 336 -3.81 -2.54 -15.74
CA GLY A 336 -4.90 -3.22 -15.09
C GLY A 336 -6.27 -2.78 -15.57
N VAL A 337 -7.24 -3.62 -15.26
CA VAL A 337 -8.65 -3.38 -15.51
C VAL A 337 -9.46 -3.68 -14.25
N LYS A 338 -10.34 -2.75 -13.88
CA LYS A 338 -11.34 -2.91 -12.84
C LYS A 338 -12.72 -2.91 -13.46
N TRP A 339 -13.60 -3.73 -12.95
CA TRP A 339 -15.01 -3.74 -13.36
C TRP A 339 -15.93 -3.80 -12.16
N LEU A 340 -17.05 -3.09 -12.26
CA LEU A 340 -18.07 -2.97 -11.22
C LEU A 340 -19.44 -3.36 -11.77
N ASP A 341 -20.11 -4.32 -11.12
CA ASP A 341 -21.47 -4.74 -11.46
C ASP A 341 -21.66 -5.00 -12.98
N VAL A 342 -20.67 -5.63 -13.64
CA VAL A 342 -20.79 -6.03 -15.06
C VAL A 342 -21.90 -7.06 -15.25
N LEU A 343 -22.02 -7.99 -14.29
CA LEU A 343 -23.21 -8.76 -13.97
C LEU A 343 -23.67 -8.31 -12.58
N PRO A 344 -24.99 -8.34 -12.27
CA PRO A 344 -25.49 -7.91 -10.97
C PRO A 344 -24.76 -8.55 -9.80
N GLY A 345 -24.09 -7.74 -9.00
CA GLY A 345 -23.29 -8.17 -7.84
C GLY A 345 -21.86 -8.64 -8.15
N LEU A 346 -21.45 -8.77 -9.43
CA LEU A 346 -20.11 -9.22 -9.82
C LEU A 346 -19.18 -8.04 -10.10
N SER A 347 -18.12 -7.93 -9.32
CA SER A 347 -17.06 -6.93 -9.47
C SER A 347 -15.70 -7.59 -9.42
N GLY A 348 -14.68 -6.96 -9.97
CA GLY A 348 -13.35 -7.53 -9.95
C GLY A 348 -12.25 -6.62 -10.48
N LEU A 349 -11.04 -7.17 -10.47
CA LEU A 349 -9.81 -6.53 -10.94
C LEU A 349 -8.89 -7.59 -11.54
N SER A 350 -8.22 -7.23 -12.63
CA SER A 350 -7.06 -7.96 -13.15
C SER A 350 -5.94 -6.95 -13.41
N GLU A 351 -4.72 -7.26 -12.95
CA GLU A 351 -3.59 -6.34 -13.00
C GLU A 351 -2.30 -7.12 -13.27
N VAL A 352 -1.47 -6.60 -14.16
CA VAL A 352 -0.12 -7.11 -14.44
C VAL A 352 0.89 -6.03 -14.07
N ASN A 353 1.94 -6.45 -13.36
CA ASN A 353 3.06 -5.62 -12.95
C ASN A 353 4.36 -6.27 -13.42
N ALA A 354 5.29 -5.50 -13.95
CA ALA A 354 6.62 -5.96 -14.32
C ALA A 354 7.66 -4.88 -14.01
N VAL A 355 8.74 -5.26 -13.34
CA VAL A 355 9.81 -4.34 -12.96
C VAL A 355 11.16 -4.97 -13.24
N ARG A 356 12.03 -4.26 -13.93
CA ARG A 356 13.38 -4.72 -14.28
C ARG A 356 14.29 -4.83 -13.04
N PRO A 357 15.36 -5.65 -13.14
CA PRO A 357 16.42 -5.70 -12.13
C PRO A 357 16.96 -4.30 -11.79
N PHE A 358 17.43 -4.13 -10.56
CA PHE A 358 18.03 -2.91 -10.01
C PHE A 358 17.11 -1.69 -9.90
N THR A 359 15.90 -1.71 -10.45
CA THR A 359 14.92 -0.62 -10.28
C THR A 359 14.67 -0.37 -8.80
N TYR A 360 14.57 0.90 -8.37
CA TYR A 360 14.43 1.36 -6.98
C TYR A 360 15.70 1.25 -6.11
N SER A 361 16.75 0.55 -6.54
CA SER A 361 18.01 0.49 -5.83
C SER A 361 18.90 1.69 -6.15
N HIS A 362 19.83 2.02 -5.26
CA HIS A 362 20.79 3.10 -5.44
C HIS A 362 22.19 2.68 -4.99
N ALA A 363 23.20 3.50 -5.30
CA ALA A 363 24.57 3.31 -4.84
C ALA A 363 24.63 3.24 -3.31
N SER A 364 23.94 4.14 -2.64
CA SER A 364 23.67 4.06 -1.19
C SER A 364 22.36 3.32 -0.93
N PRO A 365 22.36 2.20 -0.16
CA PRO A 365 21.12 1.52 0.24
C PRO A 365 20.14 2.42 1.00
N LEU A 366 20.61 3.48 1.65
CA LEU A 366 19.78 4.48 2.30
C LEU A 366 18.93 5.29 1.32
N GLN A 367 19.34 5.38 0.06
CA GLN A 367 18.59 6.06 -1.00
C GLN A 367 17.77 5.09 -1.86
N ALA A 368 17.69 3.82 -1.46
CA ALA A 368 16.72 2.88 -2.03
C ALA A 368 15.28 3.32 -1.74
N TRP A 369 14.38 3.12 -2.71
CA TRP A 369 12.94 3.44 -2.58
C TRP A 369 12.24 2.47 -1.64
N GLY A 370 12.48 2.63 -0.34
CA GLY A 370 12.01 1.74 0.73
C GLY A 370 11.91 2.42 2.09
N ASN A 371 11.20 1.77 3.02
CA ASN A 371 11.00 2.19 4.41
C ASN A 371 10.95 0.97 5.31
N LEU A 372 11.77 0.93 6.38
CA LEU A 372 11.83 -0.18 7.32
C LEU A 372 12.00 -1.54 6.61
N ASN A 373 13.05 -1.66 5.79
CA ASN A 373 13.35 -2.85 4.99
C ASN A 373 12.20 -3.34 4.08
N GLN A 374 11.23 -2.47 3.78
CA GLN A 374 10.10 -2.79 2.91
C GLN A 374 10.08 -1.84 1.71
N PRO A 375 9.91 -2.34 0.46
CA PRO A 375 9.75 -1.48 -0.71
C PRO A 375 8.56 -0.52 -0.54
N LEU A 376 8.72 0.73 -0.93
CA LEU A 376 7.64 1.72 -0.94
C LEU A 376 6.67 1.53 -2.11
N ALA A 377 7.15 0.95 -3.19
CA ALA A 377 6.35 0.64 -4.37
C ALA A 377 5.75 -0.78 -4.26
N HIS A 378 6.04 -1.65 -5.21
CA HIS A 378 5.55 -3.03 -5.23
C HIS A 378 6.24 -3.89 -4.14
N PRO A 379 5.52 -4.80 -3.44
CA PRO A 379 6.13 -5.63 -2.39
C PRO A 379 7.28 -6.52 -2.86
N SER A 380 7.26 -6.98 -4.11
CA SER A 380 8.36 -7.76 -4.68
C SER A 380 9.63 -6.93 -4.97
N GLY A 381 9.55 -5.59 -4.86
CA GLY A 381 10.67 -4.69 -5.13
C GLY A 381 10.98 -4.58 -6.61
N SER A 382 12.01 -5.29 -7.06
CA SER A 382 12.49 -5.30 -8.45
C SER A 382 12.66 -6.72 -9.00
N ASN A 383 12.95 -6.84 -10.29
CA ASN A 383 13.24 -8.10 -10.98
C ASN A 383 12.10 -9.12 -10.90
N PHE A 384 10.87 -8.70 -11.25
CA PHE A 384 9.68 -9.55 -11.15
C PHE A 384 8.66 -9.28 -12.27
N VAL A 385 7.74 -10.25 -12.45
CA VAL A 385 6.47 -10.14 -13.17
C VAL A 385 5.39 -10.73 -12.28
N GLU A 386 4.35 -9.94 -11.96
CA GLU A 386 3.21 -10.38 -11.16
C GLU A 386 1.91 -10.22 -11.95
N TRP A 387 1.02 -11.18 -11.82
CA TRP A 387 -0.36 -11.11 -12.27
C TRP A 387 -1.30 -11.29 -11.08
N VAL A 388 -2.13 -10.27 -10.82
CA VAL A 388 -3.13 -10.24 -9.73
C VAL A 388 -4.51 -10.30 -10.32
N ASN A 389 -5.35 -11.17 -9.78
CA ASN A 389 -6.78 -11.27 -10.12
C ASN A 389 -7.60 -11.31 -8.84
N MET A 390 -8.62 -10.48 -8.78
CA MET A 390 -9.56 -10.43 -7.67
C MET A 390 -10.98 -10.40 -8.20
N PHE A 391 -11.83 -11.24 -7.65
CA PHE A 391 -13.25 -11.34 -7.99
C PHE A 391 -14.06 -11.25 -6.72
N GLN A 392 -15.20 -10.56 -6.79
CA GLN A 392 -16.16 -10.46 -5.70
C GLN A 392 -17.57 -10.61 -6.26
N TYR A 393 -18.35 -11.47 -5.65
CA TYR A 393 -19.76 -11.60 -5.92
C TYR A 393 -20.58 -11.37 -4.65
N VAL A 394 -21.57 -10.46 -4.73
CA VAL A 394 -22.44 -10.09 -3.61
C VAL A 394 -23.89 -10.34 -3.99
N LYS A 395 -24.60 -11.16 -3.21
CA LYS A 395 -26.02 -11.40 -3.36
C LYS A 395 -26.69 -11.45 -1.99
N GLY A 396 -27.54 -10.46 -1.71
CA GLY A 396 -28.18 -10.31 -0.40
C GLY A 396 -27.15 -10.14 0.71
N GLU A 397 -27.20 -11.03 1.71
CA GLU A 397 -26.27 -11.03 2.84
C GLU A 397 -24.96 -11.81 2.55
N TRP A 398 -24.88 -12.52 1.44
CA TRP A 398 -23.76 -13.35 1.07
C TRP A 398 -22.75 -12.62 0.22
N LYS A 399 -21.46 -12.84 0.52
CA LYS A 399 -20.34 -12.33 -0.25
C LYS A 399 -19.32 -13.44 -0.46
N VAL A 400 -19.00 -13.69 -1.72
CA VAL A 400 -17.94 -14.59 -2.16
C VAL A 400 -16.79 -13.74 -2.70
N GLN A 401 -15.57 -14.05 -2.32
CA GLN A 401 -14.37 -13.39 -2.84
C GLN A 401 -13.36 -14.46 -3.24
N TYR A 402 -12.69 -14.23 -4.35
CA TYR A 402 -11.58 -15.04 -4.81
C TYR A 402 -10.44 -14.14 -5.26
N GLN A 403 -9.24 -14.44 -4.80
CA GLN A 403 -8.01 -13.79 -5.20
C GLN A 403 -7.03 -14.83 -5.72
N PHE A 404 -6.38 -14.51 -6.82
CA PHE A 404 -5.31 -15.30 -7.42
C PHE A 404 -4.17 -14.38 -7.82
N ASN A 405 -2.98 -14.61 -7.24
CA ASN A 405 -1.76 -13.92 -7.62
C ASN A 405 -0.74 -14.94 -8.11
N TYR A 406 -0.12 -14.63 -9.22
CA TYR A 406 0.99 -15.39 -9.77
C TYR A 406 2.17 -14.45 -9.94
N ASN A 407 3.26 -14.73 -9.25
CA ASN A 407 4.42 -13.85 -9.22
C ASN A 407 5.69 -14.65 -9.54
N LEU A 408 6.37 -14.23 -10.59
CA LEU A 408 7.69 -14.69 -10.98
C LEU A 408 8.71 -13.63 -10.58
N PHE A 409 9.75 -14.00 -9.86
CA PHE A 409 10.79 -13.05 -9.49
C PHE A 409 12.16 -13.72 -9.40
N GLY A 410 13.21 -12.93 -9.68
CA GLY A 410 14.59 -13.36 -9.53
C GLY A 410 15.19 -12.82 -8.23
N ARG A 411 15.81 -13.68 -7.43
CA ARG A 411 16.48 -13.32 -6.19
C ARG A 411 18.01 -13.29 -6.36
N ASN A 412 18.65 -12.50 -5.52
CA ASN A 412 20.08 -12.54 -5.36
C ASN A 412 20.50 -13.86 -4.68
N THR A 413 21.64 -14.41 -5.05
CA THR A 413 22.18 -15.67 -4.48
C THR A 413 23.54 -15.40 -3.80
N GLY A 414 23.62 -15.61 -2.50
CA GLY A 414 24.80 -15.25 -1.73
C GLY A 414 25.13 -13.76 -1.91
N ASP A 415 26.40 -13.47 -2.20
CA ASP A 415 26.87 -12.09 -2.42
C ASP A 415 26.67 -11.58 -3.86
N LYS A 416 26.07 -12.38 -4.75
CA LYS A 416 25.86 -12.03 -6.14
C LYS A 416 24.64 -11.14 -6.30
N ASN A 417 24.84 -9.93 -6.80
CA ASN A 417 23.79 -8.96 -7.01
C ASN A 417 23.17 -9.06 -8.42
N TYR A 418 22.01 -9.70 -8.51
CA TYR A 418 21.20 -9.81 -9.71
C TYR A 418 20.10 -8.74 -9.80
N GLY A 419 20.12 -7.75 -8.89
CA GLY A 419 19.15 -6.66 -8.88
C GLY A 419 17.75 -7.04 -8.38
N GLY A 420 17.63 -8.15 -7.63
CA GLY A 420 16.36 -8.59 -7.02
C GLY A 420 16.13 -8.04 -5.60
N ASN A 421 17.12 -7.35 -5.02
CA ASN A 421 17.01 -6.74 -3.70
C ASN A 421 17.25 -5.24 -3.79
N VAL A 422 16.20 -4.45 -3.62
CA VAL A 422 16.26 -2.97 -3.71
C VAL A 422 17.14 -2.32 -2.63
N PHE A 423 17.39 -3.01 -1.51
CA PHE A 423 18.24 -2.53 -0.40
C PHE A 423 19.70 -2.90 -0.55
N MET A 424 20.08 -3.54 -1.66
CA MET A 424 21.47 -3.82 -2.00
C MET A 424 22.00 -2.76 -2.97
N SER A 425 23.22 -2.26 -2.71
CA SER A 425 23.85 -1.30 -3.63
C SER A 425 23.98 -1.86 -5.04
N TYR A 426 23.66 -1.07 -6.05
CA TYR A 426 23.83 -1.47 -7.46
C TYR A 426 25.26 -1.36 -7.97
N MET A 427 26.20 -0.83 -7.16
CA MET A 427 27.59 -0.59 -7.59
C MET A 427 28.34 -1.84 -8.03
N ASN A 428 27.91 -3.02 -7.56
CA ASN A 428 28.55 -4.30 -7.88
C ASN A 428 27.53 -5.28 -8.50
N PRO A 429 27.02 -5.02 -9.71
CA PRO A 429 26.17 -5.97 -10.40
C PRO A 429 27.01 -7.18 -10.84
N VAL A 430 26.38 -8.36 -10.94
CA VAL A 430 27.07 -9.59 -11.44
C VAL A 430 27.60 -9.35 -12.86
N SER A 431 26.90 -8.60 -13.68
CA SER A 431 27.32 -8.23 -15.03
C SER A 431 26.91 -6.81 -15.38
N GLN A 432 27.75 -6.11 -16.14
CA GLN A 432 27.41 -4.79 -16.67
C GLN A 432 26.39 -4.87 -17.81
N TYR A 433 26.38 -5.96 -18.56
CA TYR A 433 25.54 -6.21 -19.72
C TYR A 433 24.89 -7.58 -19.65
N GLY A 434 23.90 -7.84 -20.53
CA GLY A 434 23.18 -9.11 -20.54
C GLY A 434 22.24 -9.29 -19.36
N ASN A 435 21.78 -8.18 -18.76
CA ASN A 435 20.81 -8.23 -17.66
C ASN A 435 19.39 -8.35 -18.20
N ASP A 436 18.75 -9.46 -17.86
CA ASP A 436 17.40 -9.78 -18.26
C ASP A 436 16.43 -9.81 -17.07
N LEU A 437 15.15 -9.72 -17.37
CA LEU A 437 14.09 -9.86 -16.40
C LEU A 437 14.08 -11.28 -15.80
N LEU A 438 13.88 -11.40 -14.50
CA LEU A 438 13.87 -12.66 -13.72
C LEU A 438 15.24 -13.35 -13.61
N GLN A 439 16.33 -12.58 -13.71
CA GLN A 439 17.68 -13.12 -13.53
C GLN A 439 17.97 -13.49 -12.07
N GLY A 440 18.98 -14.36 -11.87
CA GLY A 440 19.32 -14.92 -10.56
C GLY A 440 18.53 -16.17 -10.21
N GLU A 441 18.31 -16.45 -8.94
CA GLU A 441 17.49 -17.56 -8.49
C GLU A 441 16.02 -17.28 -8.77
N LYS A 442 15.41 -18.12 -9.62
CA LYS A 442 14.02 -17.95 -10.04
C LYS A 442 13.08 -18.50 -8.99
N HIS A 443 12.16 -17.66 -8.54
CA HIS A 443 11.03 -17.99 -7.70
C HIS A 443 9.73 -17.90 -8.48
N GLN A 444 8.84 -18.83 -8.19
CA GLN A 444 7.48 -18.88 -8.71
C GLN A 444 6.53 -18.96 -7.52
N LEU A 445 5.91 -17.84 -7.22
CA LEU A 445 4.95 -17.74 -6.11
C LEU A 445 3.52 -17.75 -6.66
N MET A 446 2.73 -18.69 -6.18
CA MET A 446 1.30 -18.77 -6.43
C MET A 446 0.55 -18.58 -5.12
N TYR A 447 -0.32 -17.57 -5.07
CA TYR A 447 -1.20 -17.30 -3.95
C TYR A 447 -2.66 -17.38 -4.40
N GLN A 448 -3.45 -18.15 -3.68
CA GLN A 448 -4.89 -18.28 -3.91
C GLN A 448 -5.62 -18.12 -2.59
N GLN A 449 -6.68 -17.32 -2.60
CA GLN A 449 -7.55 -17.15 -1.45
C GLN A 449 -9.00 -17.17 -1.88
N PHE A 450 -9.76 -18.05 -1.27
CA PHE A 450 -11.22 -18.08 -1.38
C PHE A 450 -11.83 -17.68 -0.06
N SER A 451 -12.81 -16.76 -0.07
CA SER A 451 -13.53 -16.35 1.13
C SER A 451 -15.03 -16.31 0.87
N LEU A 452 -15.76 -16.96 1.76
CA LEU A 452 -17.22 -16.90 1.84
C LEU A 452 -17.59 -16.18 3.12
N SER A 453 -18.44 -15.15 3.05
CA SER A 453 -18.94 -14.47 4.23
C SER A 453 -20.43 -14.19 4.16
N ARG A 454 -21.07 -14.17 5.31
CA ARG A 454 -22.47 -13.78 5.48
C ARG A 454 -22.59 -12.68 6.53
N VAL A 455 -23.28 -11.63 6.14
CA VAL A 455 -23.62 -10.54 7.07
C VAL A 455 -24.72 -11.01 8.03
N PHE A 456 -24.54 -10.78 9.32
CA PHE A 456 -25.59 -10.97 10.33
C PHE A 456 -25.81 -9.66 11.10
N GLY A 457 -27.08 -9.31 11.24
CA GLY A 457 -27.44 -8.04 11.88
C GLY A 457 -26.88 -6.83 11.14
N LYS A 458 -26.64 -5.76 11.87
CA LYS A 458 -26.14 -4.50 11.31
C LYS A 458 -24.60 -4.40 11.31
N TRP A 459 -23.92 -5.25 12.08
CA TRP A 459 -22.56 -5.00 12.53
C TRP A 459 -21.55 -6.06 12.16
N GLY A 460 -21.99 -7.30 11.99
CA GLY A 460 -21.11 -8.45 11.93
C GLY A 460 -21.17 -9.23 10.62
N GLU A 461 -20.08 -9.90 10.34
CA GLU A 461 -19.96 -10.94 9.32
C GLU A 461 -19.38 -12.19 9.97
N ILE A 462 -19.96 -13.36 9.69
CA ILE A 462 -19.28 -14.63 9.85
C ILE A 462 -18.59 -14.96 8.53
N PHE A 463 -17.37 -15.48 8.60
CA PHE A 463 -16.63 -15.80 7.39
C PHE A 463 -15.84 -17.09 7.51
N THR A 464 -15.66 -17.72 6.36
CA THR A 464 -14.67 -18.80 6.14
C THR A 464 -13.71 -18.33 5.06
N GLN A 465 -12.43 -18.58 5.25
CA GLN A 465 -11.38 -18.23 4.29
C GLN A 465 -10.43 -19.42 4.17
N ILE A 466 -10.14 -19.81 2.94
CA ILE A 466 -9.17 -20.84 2.60
C ILE A 466 -8.09 -20.19 1.77
N THR A 467 -6.84 -20.44 2.14
CA THR A 467 -5.69 -19.83 1.45
C THR A 467 -4.66 -20.91 1.14
N TRP A 468 -4.11 -20.84 -0.05
CA TRP A 468 -2.99 -21.65 -0.55
C TRP A 468 -1.88 -20.71 -1.03
N ARG A 469 -0.69 -20.93 -0.54
CA ARG A 469 0.51 -20.22 -0.97
C ARG A 469 1.60 -21.22 -1.27
N ASN A 470 2.07 -21.24 -2.51
CA ASN A 470 3.17 -22.07 -2.96
C ASN A 470 4.28 -21.19 -3.49
N ASP A 471 5.46 -21.34 -2.92
CA ASP A 471 6.70 -20.68 -3.37
C ASP A 471 7.65 -21.78 -3.85
N HIS A 472 7.81 -21.86 -5.17
CA HIS A 472 8.63 -22.85 -5.84
C HIS A 472 9.93 -22.22 -6.33
N THR A 473 11.05 -22.85 -5.98
CA THR A 473 12.39 -22.55 -6.51
C THR A 473 12.98 -23.80 -7.15
N SER A 474 14.14 -23.65 -7.78
CA SER A 474 14.87 -24.82 -8.33
C SER A 474 15.30 -25.82 -7.24
N LEU A 475 15.38 -25.40 -5.99
CA LEU A 475 15.91 -26.20 -4.87
C LEU A 475 14.81 -26.78 -3.99
N GLN A 476 13.71 -26.07 -3.81
CA GLN A 476 12.65 -26.43 -2.88
C GLN A 476 11.29 -25.86 -3.25
N THR A 477 10.24 -26.46 -2.69
CA THR A 477 8.88 -25.93 -2.75
C THR A 477 8.38 -25.74 -1.32
N ASN A 478 8.05 -24.51 -0.96
CA ASN A 478 7.38 -24.19 0.29
C ASN A 478 5.89 -24.05 0.04
N SER A 479 5.07 -24.83 0.71
CA SER A 479 3.61 -24.82 0.57
C SER A 479 2.98 -24.51 1.91
N ASP A 480 2.31 -23.37 2.00
CA ASP A 480 1.53 -22.97 3.16
C ASP A 480 0.04 -23.04 2.81
N GLN A 481 -0.74 -23.72 3.63
CA GLN A 481 -2.19 -23.81 3.47
C GLN A 481 -2.84 -23.47 4.80
N TRP A 482 -3.88 -22.66 4.79
CA TRP A 482 -4.63 -22.40 6.01
C TRP A 482 -6.11 -22.13 5.75
N ILE A 483 -6.90 -22.58 6.71
CA ILE A 483 -8.35 -22.40 6.74
C ILE A 483 -8.67 -21.58 7.98
N MET A 484 -9.39 -20.50 7.81
CA MET A 484 -9.88 -19.65 8.91
C MET A 484 -11.41 -19.70 8.95
N LEU A 485 -11.94 -19.81 10.16
CA LEU A 485 -13.36 -19.61 10.46
C LEU A 485 -13.46 -18.54 11.57
N GLY A 486 -14.24 -17.51 11.35
CA GLY A 486 -14.27 -16.41 12.30
C GLY A 486 -15.45 -15.48 12.16
N ILE A 487 -15.43 -14.50 13.04
CA ILE A 487 -16.35 -13.37 13.04
C ILE A 487 -15.55 -12.08 12.88
N ARG A 488 -16.13 -11.11 12.18
CA ARG A 488 -15.53 -9.79 12.01
C ARG A 488 -16.59 -8.71 11.96
N THR A 489 -16.18 -7.50 12.24
CA THR A 489 -17.01 -6.31 11.98
C THR A 489 -17.31 -6.23 10.48
N LYS A 490 -18.54 -5.89 10.12
CA LYS A 490 -18.98 -5.78 8.73
C LYS A 490 -18.05 -4.86 7.92
N GLY A 491 -17.55 -5.38 6.81
CA GLY A 491 -16.62 -4.66 5.93
C GLY A 491 -15.17 -4.64 6.39
N PHE A 492 -14.84 -5.25 7.54
CA PHE A 492 -13.47 -5.47 7.93
C PHE A 492 -12.79 -6.49 7.01
N GLN A 493 -11.58 -6.18 6.55
CA GLN A 493 -10.75 -7.12 5.81
C GLN A 493 -9.43 -7.35 6.54
N PHE A 494 -9.05 -8.60 6.63
CA PHE A 494 -7.73 -8.99 7.08
C PHE A 494 -6.70 -8.58 6.01
N GLN A 495 -5.56 -8.04 6.43
CA GLN A 495 -4.49 -7.73 5.47
C GLN A 495 -4.05 -9.04 4.79
N ALA A 496 -4.15 -9.10 3.48
CA ALA A 496 -3.53 -10.17 2.71
C ALA A 496 -2.02 -9.92 2.65
N TRP A 497 -1.24 -10.93 3.05
CA TRP A 497 0.20 -10.99 2.80
C TRP A 497 0.42 -11.92 1.61
N ASP A 498 0.06 -11.44 0.44
CA ASP A 498 -0.11 -12.20 -0.80
C ASP A 498 1.09 -12.12 -1.74
N TYR A 499 2.28 -11.94 -1.16
CA TYR A 499 3.56 -11.76 -1.87
C TYR A 499 4.73 -12.45 -1.19
#